data_22c58937c1b0f694c78f60f173f5efa9
#
_entry.id   22c58937c1b0f694c78f60f173f5efa9
#
_cell.length_a   1.000
_cell.length_b   1.000
_cell.length_c   1.000
_cell.angle_alpha   90.00
_cell.angle_beta   90.00
_cell.angle_gamma   90.00
#
_symmetry.space_group_name_H-M   'P 1'
#
loop_
_entity.id
_entity.type
_entity.pdbx_description
1 polymer ?
#
loop_
_entity_poly.entity_id
_entity_poly.type
_entity_poly.pdbx_seq_one_letter_code
_entity_poly.pdbx_strand_id
1 'polypeptide(L)'
;MSAIIDASAMHAIFERPLPDGSFAAPAQQYLQAVGAQRPILLLAFAPKAAGTYFRQAAINAIGGQLIRGTHAQGGRDGTPYLPNFLACYLDREAPPAVMHLHMQALTANRHFMEALGLKPVIMLRNLPDLLASFWDMLDTDPAARAEGLNCRIPADFAALGRAQKSAFLIDVIAPWYASYFATWKAYCDDAPDAVCVLRYRGFRDSPADALHKALTHAGFSVSAAGCERALAQVWAERANHRFNKAVPGRGREYFSPPQIEKISRLLSFYGELTPWRDELTGNGCTVSRHEHR
;
A
#
# COMPACT_ATOMS: atom_id res chain seq x y z
N MET A 1 -31.71 -12.48 5.41
CA MET A 1 -31.33 -13.79 5.97
C MET A 1 -29.95 -13.67 6.59
N SER A 2 -29.87 -13.81 7.91
CA SER A 2 -28.62 -13.73 8.66
C SER A 2 -27.76 -14.96 8.31
N ALA A 3 -26.70 -14.79 7.54
CA ALA A 3 -25.68 -15.83 7.42
C ALA A 3 -24.96 -15.92 8.79
N ILE A 4 -25.49 -16.75 9.67
CA ILE A 4 -24.77 -17.19 10.87
C ILE A 4 -23.51 -17.85 10.35
N ILE A 5 -22.34 -17.41 10.80
CA ILE A 5 -21.12 -18.21 10.64
C ILE A 5 -21.38 -19.48 11.42
N ASP A 6 -21.72 -20.51 10.70
CA ASP A 6 -21.88 -21.84 11.27
C ASP A 6 -20.50 -22.30 11.73
N ALA A 7 -20.39 -22.71 12.99
CA ALA A 7 -19.17 -23.27 13.55
C ALA A 7 -18.65 -24.45 12.69
N SER A 8 -19.53 -25.15 11.98
CA SER A 8 -19.19 -26.22 11.04
C SER A 8 -18.47 -25.69 9.78
N ALA A 9 -18.80 -24.48 9.28
CA ALA A 9 -18.09 -23.86 8.17
C ALA A 9 -16.67 -23.42 8.59
N MET A 10 -16.53 -22.90 9.81
CA MET A 10 -15.21 -22.59 10.39
C MET A 10 -14.37 -23.85 10.58
N HIS A 11 -14.96 -24.90 11.07
CA HIS A 11 -14.32 -26.21 11.24
C HIS A 11 -13.81 -26.77 9.89
N ALA A 12 -14.62 -26.67 8.83
CA ALA A 12 -14.23 -27.11 7.47
C ALA A 12 -13.04 -26.27 6.91
N ILE A 13 -12.92 -25.00 7.29
CA ILE A 13 -11.79 -24.13 6.88
C ILE A 13 -10.48 -24.57 7.54
N PHE A 14 -10.53 -25.00 8.81
CA PHE A 14 -9.33 -25.31 9.59
C PHE A 14 -8.96 -26.79 9.62
N GLU A 15 -9.91 -27.71 9.40
CA GLU A 15 -9.65 -29.15 9.51
C GLU A 15 -9.04 -29.81 8.28
N ARG A 16 -9.16 -29.22 7.11
CA ARG A 16 -8.61 -29.78 5.86
C ARG A 16 -7.92 -28.71 5.00
N PRO A 17 -6.75 -28.20 5.40
CA PRO A 17 -5.94 -27.47 4.44
C PRO A 17 -5.64 -28.40 3.26
N LEU A 18 -5.86 -27.94 2.04
CA LEU A 18 -5.41 -28.67 0.87
C LEU A 18 -3.88 -28.79 0.89
N PRO A 19 -3.29 -29.81 0.28
CA PRO A 19 -1.84 -30.06 0.31
C PRO A 19 -1.01 -28.86 -0.20
N ASP A 20 -1.60 -28.01 -1.04
CA ASP A 20 -1.00 -26.79 -1.58
C ASP A 20 -1.21 -25.54 -0.68
N GLY A 21 -1.86 -25.72 0.49
CA GLY A 21 -2.17 -24.63 1.41
C GLY A 21 -3.35 -23.75 0.98
N SER A 22 -4.08 -24.12 -0.08
CA SER A 22 -5.28 -23.39 -0.52
C SER A 22 -6.48 -23.68 0.38
N PHE A 23 -7.49 -22.82 0.34
CA PHE A 23 -8.77 -23.06 1.00
C PHE A 23 -9.64 -24.01 0.15
N ALA A 24 -10.36 -24.90 0.80
CA ALA A 24 -11.38 -25.68 0.12
C ALA A 24 -12.43 -24.75 -0.53
N ALA A 25 -12.87 -25.07 -1.74
CA ALA A 25 -13.77 -24.22 -2.52
C ALA A 25 -15.03 -23.72 -1.76
N PRO A 26 -15.74 -24.55 -0.94
CA PRO A 26 -16.85 -24.05 -0.13
C PRO A 26 -16.45 -23.00 0.90
N ALA A 27 -15.27 -23.16 1.53
CA ALA A 27 -14.74 -22.19 2.49
C ALA A 27 -14.40 -20.87 1.80
N GLN A 28 -13.78 -20.93 0.63
CA GLN A 28 -13.47 -19.74 -0.16
C GLN A 28 -14.75 -19.00 -0.59
N GLN A 29 -15.74 -19.67 -1.12
CA GLN A 29 -17.03 -19.08 -1.49
C GLN A 29 -17.71 -18.41 -0.30
N TYR A 30 -17.66 -19.04 0.87
CA TYR A 30 -18.20 -18.48 2.09
C TYR A 30 -17.47 -17.18 2.50
N LEU A 31 -16.14 -17.19 2.54
CA LEU A 31 -15.33 -16.01 2.90
C LEU A 31 -15.55 -14.86 1.92
N GLN A 32 -15.66 -15.14 0.62
CA GLN A 32 -15.96 -14.14 -0.41
C GLN A 32 -17.36 -13.53 -0.22
N ALA A 33 -18.35 -14.38 0.09
CA ALA A 33 -19.73 -13.91 0.36
C ALA A 33 -19.80 -13.00 1.62
N VAL A 34 -19.07 -13.36 2.68
CA VAL A 34 -18.96 -12.51 3.88
C VAL A 34 -18.20 -11.22 3.57
N GLY A 35 -17.10 -11.30 2.84
CA GLY A 35 -16.30 -10.14 2.43
C GLY A 35 -17.10 -9.15 1.57
N ALA A 36 -18.00 -9.65 0.69
CA ALA A 36 -18.89 -8.80 -0.09
C ALA A 36 -19.88 -8.01 0.77
N GLN A 37 -20.31 -8.57 1.92
CA GLN A 37 -21.21 -7.91 2.87
C GLN A 37 -20.46 -7.00 3.85
N ARG A 38 -19.21 -7.28 4.12
CA ARG A 38 -18.34 -6.57 5.06
C ARG A 38 -16.98 -6.30 4.42
N PRO A 39 -16.90 -5.36 3.49
CA PRO A 39 -15.66 -5.08 2.79
C PRO A 39 -14.57 -4.60 3.75
N ILE A 40 -13.35 -5.05 3.49
CA ILE A 40 -12.14 -4.55 4.13
C ILE A 40 -11.42 -3.67 3.10
N LEU A 41 -11.10 -2.43 3.46
CA LEU A 41 -10.21 -1.62 2.65
C LEU A 41 -8.76 -2.07 2.87
N LEU A 42 -8.21 -2.79 1.90
CA LEU A 42 -6.81 -3.21 1.92
C LEU A 42 -5.95 -2.21 1.13
N LEU A 43 -5.21 -1.39 1.85
CA LEU A 43 -4.20 -0.48 1.28
C LEU A 43 -2.86 -1.20 1.25
N ALA A 44 -2.48 -1.73 0.10
CA ALA A 44 -1.21 -2.40 -0.11
C ALA A 44 -0.15 -1.41 -0.63
N PHE A 45 -0.08 -0.21 -0.04
CA PHE A 45 0.81 0.85 -0.51
C PHE A 45 2.27 0.57 -0.17
N ALA A 46 3.17 0.90 -1.10
CA ALA A 46 4.59 0.95 -0.78
C ALA A 46 4.87 1.98 0.33
N PRO A 47 5.90 1.78 1.16
CA PRO A 47 6.33 2.77 2.11
C PRO A 47 6.53 4.14 1.45
N LYS A 48 6.16 5.21 2.15
CA LYS A 48 6.29 6.61 1.67
C LYS A 48 5.41 7.00 0.48
N ALA A 49 4.46 6.16 0.06
CA ALA A 49 3.48 6.46 -0.99
C ALA A 49 2.21 7.17 -0.46
N ALA A 50 2.33 8.06 0.53
CA ALA A 50 1.25 8.81 1.17
C ALA A 50 0.24 7.96 1.99
N GLY A 51 0.59 6.73 2.35
CA GLY A 51 -0.33 5.79 2.98
C GLY A 51 -0.93 6.25 4.29
N THR A 52 -0.22 7.01 5.13
CA THR A 52 -0.76 7.50 6.42
C THR A 52 -1.89 8.50 6.21
N TYR A 53 -1.73 9.45 5.29
CA TYR A 53 -2.76 10.44 4.96
C TYR A 53 -3.98 9.79 4.33
N PHE A 54 -3.76 8.97 3.30
CA PHE A 54 -4.82 8.28 2.60
C PHE A 54 -5.63 7.37 3.53
N ARG A 55 -4.95 6.60 4.35
CA ARG A 55 -5.55 5.71 5.34
C ARG A 55 -6.46 6.46 6.32
N GLN A 56 -5.99 7.58 6.88
CA GLN A 56 -6.78 8.36 7.84
C GLN A 56 -8.02 8.96 7.16
N ALA A 57 -7.87 9.48 5.93
CA ALA A 57 -9.01 9.97 5.16
C ALA A 57 -10.02 8.85 4.87
N ALA A 58 -9.54 7.65 4.54
CA ALA A 58 -10.42 6.50 4.33
C ALA A 58 -11.18 6.11 5.61
N ILE A 59 -10.50 6.04 6.75
CA ILE A 59 -11.13 5.77 8.06
C ILE A 59 -12.24 6.78 8.34
N ASN A 60 -11.97 8.08 8.17
CA ASN A 60 -12.95 9.13 8.40
C ASN A 60 -14.13 9.05 7.42
N ALA A 61 -13.86 8.69 6.14
CA ALA A 61 -14.90 8.63 5.11
C ALA A 61 -15.92 7.50 5.32
N ILE A 62 -15.46 6.35 5.86
CA ILE A 62 -16.32 5.17 6.08
C ILE A 62 -16.75 4.99 7.55
N GLY A 63 -16.37 5.91 8.45
CA GLY A 63 -16.57 5.70 9.89
C GLY A 63 -15.89 4.45 10.42
N GLY A 64 -14.72 4.12 9.85
CA GLY A 64 -14.03 2.86 10.08
C GLY A 64 -12.97 2.93 11.18
N GLN A 65 -12.24 1.83 11.29
CA GLN A 65 -11.12 1.70 12.22
C GLN A 65 -9.89 1.11 11.53
N LEU A 66 -8.70 1.45 12.06
CA LEU A 66 -7.46 0.82 11.61
C LEU A 66 -7.30 -0.53 12.27
N ILE A 67 -7.24 -1.56 11.45
CA ILE A 67 -6.92 -2.92 11.90
C ILE A 67 -5.53 -3.30 11.40
N ARG A 68 -4.75 -3.94 12.25
CA ARG A 68 -3.45 -4.48 11.85
C ARG A 68 -3.66 -5.70 10.97
N GLY A 69 -3.17 -5.66 9.74
CA GLY A 69 -3.26 -6.79 8.80
C GLY A 69 -2.14 -7.83 8.97
N THR A 70 -1.14 -7.58 9.83
CA THR A 70 -0.03 -8.49 10.14
C THR A 70 -0.11 -9.00 11.58
N HIS A 71 0.73 -9.98 11.94
CA HIS A 71 0.86 -10.43 13.33
C HIS A 71 1.15 -9.26 14.28
N ALA A 72 0.72 -9.36 15.53
CA ALA A 72 0.81 -8.29 16.53
C ALA A 72 2.23 -7.74 16.76
N GLN A 73 3.23 -8.59 16.60
CA GLN A 73 4.66 -8.23 16.70
C GLN A 73 5.30 -7.90 15.36
N GLY A 74 4.59 -8.08 14.25
CA GLY A 74 5.05 -7.74 12.91
C GLY A 74 4.85 -6.25 12.60
N GLY A 75 5.78 -5.66 11.86
CA GLY A 75 5.61 -4.36 11.21
C GLY A 75 4.57 -4.44 10.06
N ARG A 76 4.38 -3.35 9.33
CA ARG A 76 3.51 -3.33 8.13
C ARG A 76 4.06 -4.14 6.98
N ASP A 77 5.34 -4.50 7.03
CA ASP A 77 6.06 -5.24 5.99
C ASP A 77 5.93 -6.75 6.15
N GLY A 78 5.20 -7.18 7.20
CA GLY A 78 4.95 -8.59 7.46
C GLY A 78 3.96 -9.23 6.50
N THR A 79 3.92 -10.56 6.54
CA THR A 79 2.92 -11.36 5.83
C THR A 79 1.53 -11.09 6.40
N PRO A 80 0.47 -11.06 5.55
CA PRO A 80 -0.90 -10.99 6.01
C PRO A 80 -1.20 -12.08 7.05
N TYR A 81 -1.86 -11.68 8.14
CA TYR A 81 -2.18 -12.58 9.25
C TYR A 81 -3.67 -12.90 9.27
N LEU A 82 -4.03 -14.07 8.76
CA LEU A 82 -5.40 -14.52 8.54
C LEU A 82 -6.35 -14.28 9.73
N PRO A 83 -5.97 -14.55 11.00
CA PRO A 83 -6.88 -14.34 12.13
C PRO A 83 -7.40 -12.90 12.24
N ASN A 84 -6.59 -11.88 11.90
CA ASN A 84 -7.03 -10.48 11.97
C ASN A 84 -8.07 -10.16 10.89
N PHE A 85 -7.97 -10.76 9.71
CA PHE A 85 -8.97 -10.62 8.65
C PHE A 85 -10.26 -11.34 9.01
N LEU A 86 -10.16 -12.57 9.52
CA LEU A 86 -11.32 -13.32 9.99
C LEU A 86 -12.05 -12.60 11.12
N ALA A 87 -11.32 -12.03 12.09
CA ALA A 87 -11.93 -11.24 13.16
C ALA A 87 -12.80 -10.10 12.61
N CYS A 88 -12.35 -9.41 11.56
CA CYS A 88 -13.15 -8.34 10.92
C CYS A 88 -14.44 -8.89 10.27
N TYR A 89 -14.42 -10.10 9.77
CA TYR A 89 -15.61 -10.74 9.19
C TYR A 89 -16.57 -11.29 10.25
N LEU A 90 -16.04 -11.74 11.38
CA LEU A 90 -16.81 -12.36 12.45
C LEU A 90 -17.52 -11.33 13.34
N ASP A 91 -16.86 -10.22 13.65
CA ASP A 91 -17.39 -9.18 14.53
C ASP A 91 -18.32 -8.24 13.74
N ARG A 92 -19.62 -8.52 13.79
CA ARG A 92 -20.64 -7.77 13.05
C ARG A 92 -20.90 -6.36 13.61
N GLU A 93 -20.57 -6.14 14.84
CA GLU A 93 -20.75 -4.85 15.51
C GLU A 93 -19.56 -3.91 15.32
N ALA A 94 -18.40 -4.47 14.92
CA ALA A 94 -17.20 -3.67 14.70
C ALA A 94 -17.37 -2.68 13.53
N PRO A 95 -16.79 -1.48 13.63
CA PRO A 95 -16.70 -0.53 12.51
C PRO A 95 -16.01 -1.13 11.29
N PRO A 96 -16.24 -0.60 10.08
CA PRO A 96 -15.55 -1.01 8.87
C PRO A 96 -14.03 -1.04 9.04
N ALA A 97 -13.37 -2.05 8.50
CA ALA A 97 -11.94 -2.24 8.67
C ALA A 97 -11.12 -1.58 7.55
N VAL A 98 -10.09 -0.84 7.92
CA VAL A 98 -9.02 -0.36 7.04
C VAL A 98 -7.73 -1.03 7.45
N MET A 99 -7.10 -1.73 6.52
CA MET A 99 -5.79 -2.37 6.71
C MET A 99 -4.76 -1.73 5.80
N HIS A 100 -3.57 -1.46 6.33
CA HIS A 100 -2.47 -0.89 5.56
C HIS A 100 -1.22 -1.73 5.74
N LEU A 101 -0.82 -2.40 4.66
CA LEU A 101 0.34 -3.28 4.59
C LEU A 101 1.29 -2.83 3.47
N HIS A 102 2.58 -3.04 3.69
CA HIS A 102 3.60 -2.87 2.66
C HIS A 102 3.90 -4.24 2.03
N MET A 103 2.92 -4.84 1.35
CA MET A 103 3.03 -6.20 0.84
C MET A 103 3.23 -6.22 -0.68
N GLN A 104 4.02 -7.19 -1.14
CA GLN A 104 4.15 -7.52 -2.55
C GLN A 104 3.02 -8.46 -2.98
N ALA A 105 2.62 -8.41 -4.27
CA ALA A 105 1.64 -9.33 -4.85
C ALA A 105 2.29 -10.66 -5.25
N LEU A 106 3.03 -11.28 -4.34
CA LEU A 106 3.57 -12.63 -4.53
C LEU A 106 2.45 -13.65 -4.58
N THR A 107 2.68 -14.82 -5.17
CA THR A 107 1.67 -15.87 -5.38
C THR A 107 0.88 -16.18 -4.11
N ALA A 108 1.53 -16.37 -2.97
CA ALA A 108 0.84 -16.65 -1.70
C ALA A 108 -0.07 -15.49 -1.26
N ASN A 109 0.37 -14.24 -1.46
CA ASN A 109 -0.43 -13.07 -1.12
C ASN A 109 -1.61 -12.87 -2.08
N ARG A 110 -1.44 -13.21 -3.39
CA ARG A 110 -2.54 -13.19 -4.36
C ARG A 110 -3.61 -14.20 -3.97
N HIS A 111 -3.22 -15.46 -3.73
CA HIS A 111 -4.15 -16.50 -3.29
C HIS A 111 -4.87 -16.13 -2.00
N PHE A 112 -4.18 -15.50 -1.05
CA PHE A 112 -4.77 -14.99 0.17
C PHE A 112 -5.86 -13.93 -0.11
N MET A 113 -5.55 -12.95 -0.96
CA MET A 113 -6.52 -11.91 -1.32
C MET A 113 -7.72 -12.46 -2.08
N GLU A 114 -7.48 -13.35 -3.04
CA GLU A 114 -8.52 -14.00 -3.84
C GLU A 114 -9.45 -14.88 -2.96
N ALA A 115 -8.86 -15.65 -2.04
CA ALA A 115 -9.62 -16.48 -1.13
C ALA A 115 -10.56 -15.69 -0.21
N LEU A 116 -10.14 -14.49 0.20
CA LEU A 116 -10.93 -13.60 1.06
C LEU A 116 -11.78 -12.60 0.27
N GLY A 117 -11.75 -12.61 -1.05
CA GLY A 117 -12.46 -11.62 -1.89
C GLY A 117 -11.98 -10.20 -1.70
N LEU A 118 -10.72 -10.01 -1.28
CA LEU A 118 -10.14 -8.68 -1.05
C LEU A 118 -9.81 -8.00 -2.38
N LYS A 119 -10.13 -6.72 -2.45
CA LYS A 119 -9.82 -5.85 -3.59
C LYS A 119 -8.78 -4.81 -3.18
N PRO A 120 -7.47 -5.11 -3.33
CA PRO A 120 -6.41 -4.23 -2.87
C PRO A 120 -6.34 -2.94 -3.66
N VAL A 121 -5.88 -1.91 -2.97
CA VAL A 121 -5.55 -0.60 -3.57
C VAL A 121 -4.05 -0.39 -3.46
N ILE A 122 -3.39 -0.02 -4.56
CA ILE A 122 -1.97 0.35 -4.58
C ILE A 122 -1.79 1.79 -5.03
N MET A 123 -0.64 2.38 -4.68
CA MET A 123 -0.28 3.74 -5.09
C MET A 123 1.05 3.71 -5.85
N LEU A 124 1.03 4.13 -7.12
CA LEU A 124 2.24 4.37 -7.89
C LEU A 124 2.82 5.74 -7.54
N ARG A 125 4.10 5.77 -7.23
CA ARG A 125 4.88 6.99 -7.03
C ARG A 125 6.29 6.77 -7.58
N ASN A 126 6.93 7.81 -8.11
CA ASN A 126 8.28 7.67 -8.64
C ASN A 126 9.27 7.22 -7.55
N LEU A 127 10.14 6.30 -7.90
CA LEU A 127 11.05 5.63 -6.98
C LEU A 127 12.09 6.60 -6.38
N PRO A 128 12.70 7.53 -7.12
CA PRO A 128 13.57 8.53 -6.52
C PRO A 128 12.92 9.34 -5.39
N ASP A 129 11.66 9.75 -5.54
CA ASP A 129 10.93 10.48 -4.48
C ASP A 129 10.57 9.61 -3.29
N LEU A 130 10.26 8.32 -3.53
CA LEU A 130 10.04 7.35 -2.45
C LEU A 130 11.30 7.20 -1.61
N LEU A 131 12.45 6.99 -2.26
CA LEU A 131 13.74 6.83 -1.60
C LEU A 131 14.17 8.11 -0.86
N ALA A 132 13.97 9.30 -1.44
CA ALA A 132 14.22 10.57 -0.76
C ALA A 132 13.35 10.73 0.50
N SER A 133 12.08 10.37 0.40
CA SER A 133 11.17 10.40 1.57
C SER A 133 11.50 9.33 2.61
N PHE A 134 12.07 8.21 2.19
CA PHE A 134 12.53 7.15 3.07
C PHE A 134 13.82 7.59 3.79
N TRP A 135 14.73 8.25 3.06
CA TRP A 135 15.93 8.86 3.64
C TRP A 135 15.58 9.82 4.79
N ASP A 136 14.71 10.81 4.54
CA ASP A 136 14.27 11.77 5.57
C ASP A 136 13.74 11.06 6.83
N MET A 137 12.98 9.98 6.64
CA MET A 137 12.44 9.20 7.76
C MET A 137 13.55 8.49 8.52
N LEU A 138 14.50 7.87 7.82
CA LEU A 138 15.60 7.17 8.48
C LEU A 138 16.54 8.13 9.21
N ASP A 139 16.71 9.36 8.74
CA ASP A 139 17.52 10.35 9.43
C ASP A 139 16.90 10.81 10.76
N THR A 140 15.57 10.93 10.80
CA THR A 140 14.87 11.59 11.91
C THR A 140 14.17 10.63 12.87
N ASP A 141 13.92 9.38 12.48
CA ASP A 141 13.10 8.44 13.25
C ASP A 141 13.86 7.16 13.63
N PRO A 142 14.39 7.09 14.87
CA PRO A 142 15.07 5.89 15.37
C PRO A 142 14.19 4.64 15.35
N ALA A 143 12.88 4.78 15.61
CA ALA A 143 11.95 3.65 15.60
C ALA A 143 11.80 3.08 14.18
N ALA A 144 11.75 3.95 13.15
CA ALA A 144 11.71 3.51 11.77
C ALA A 144 12.98 2.72 11.37
N ARG A 145 14.16 3.10 11.91
CA ARG A 145 15.40 2.31 11.71
C ARG A 145 15.34 0.95 12.38
N ALA A 146 14.75 0.88 13.55
CA ALA A 146 14.61 -0.39 14.29
C ALA A 146 13.61 -1.35 13.64
N GLU A 147 12.48 -0.82 13.11
CA GLU A 147 11.48 -1.63 12.42
C GLU A 147 12.00 -2.21 11.10
N GLY A 148 12.83 -1.47 10.37
CA GLY A 148 13.32 -1.87 9.06
C GLY A 148 12.25 -1.81 7.96
N LEU A 149 12.58 -2.34 6.78
CA LEU A 149 11.68 -2.54 5.62
C LEU A 149 12.08 -3.85 4.93
N ASN A 150 11.69 -5.00 5.48
CA ASN A 150 12.13 -6.31 5.01
C ASN A 150 13.66 -6.46 4.88
N CYS A 151 14.40 -5.53 5.48
CA CYS A 151 15.84 -5.53 5.61
C CYS A 151 16.25 -4.82 6.90
N ARG A 152 17.44 -5.17 7.39
CA ARG A 152 18.00 -4.48 8.56
C ARG A 152 18.59 -3.14 8.15
N ILE A 153 18.11 -2.07 8.77
CA ILE A 153 18.68 -0.73 8.61
C ILE A 153 19.88 -0.59 9.56
N PRO A 154 21.03 -0.03 9.13
CA PRO A 154 22.13 0.29 10.03
C PRO A 154 21.66 1.21 11.17
N ALA A 155 21.99 0.86 12.41
CA ALA A 155 21.58 1.64 13.58
C ALA A 155 22.11 3.10 13.53
N ASP A 156 23.29 3.25 12.97
CA ASP A 156 24.00 4.52 12.76
C ASP A 156 23.70 5.20 11.42
N PHE A 157 22.65 4.76 10.70
CA PHE A 157 22.30 5.32 9.38
C PHE A 157 22.27 6.85 9.38
N ALA A 158 21.76 7.49 10.43
CA ALA A 158 21.70 8.95 10.52
C ALA A 158 23.10 9.60 10.51
N ALA A 159 24.10 8.91 11.03
CA ALA A 159 25.49 9.38 11.08
C ALA A 159 26.30 9.09 9.80
N LEU A 160 25.78 8.25 8.90
CA LEU A 160 26.45 7.94 7.63
C LEU A 160 26.61 9.19 6.76
N GLY A 161 27.69 9.25 5.98
CA GLY A 161 27.89 10.26 4.96
C GLY A 161 26.90 10.14 3.80
N ARG A 162 26.65 11.24 3.08
CA ARG A 162 25.67 11.31 1.97
C ARG A 162 25.88 10.19 0.94
N ALA A 163 27.12 9.92 0.56
CA ALA A 163 27.43 8.88 -0.43
C ALA A 163 27.06 7.47 0.08
N GLN A 164 27.30 7.19 1.35
CA GLN A 164 26.94 5.90 1.96
C GLN A 164 25.43 5.74 2.09
N LYS A 165 24.71 6.79 2.51
CA LYS A 165 23.24 6.79 2.58
C LYS A 165 22.61 6.54 1.21
N SER A 166 23.08 7.26 0.17
CA SER A 166 22.55 7.07 -1.19
C SER A 166 22.86 5.68 -1.73
N ALA A 167 24.06 5.15 -1.51
CA ALA A 167 24.42 3.78 -1.90
C ALA A 167 23.51 2.76 -1.20
N PHE A 168 23.33 2.86 0.11
CA PHE A 168 22.46 1.97 0.86
C PHE A 168 21.02 1.98 0.33
N LEU A 169 20.46 3.17 0.08
CA LEU A 169 19.09 3.29 -0.43
C LEU A 169 18.94 2.71 -1.84
N ILE A 170 19.94 2.89 -2.71
CA ILE A 170 19.89 2.40 -4.08
C ILE A 170 20.17 0.89 -4.13
N ASP A 171 21.14 0.39 -3.35
CA ASP A 171 21.62 -0.98 -3.51
C ASP A 171 20.88 -1.98 -2.62
N VAL A 172 20.29 -1.51 -1.50
CA VAL A 172 19.60 -2.37 -0.54
C VAL A 172 18.08 -2.14 -0.55
N ILE A 173 17.64 -0.88 -0.57
CA ILE A 173 16.21 -0.54 -0.43
C ILE A 173 15.49 -0.53 -1.78
N ALA A 174 16.06 0.07 -2.82
CA ALA A 174 15.39 0.20 -4.12
C ALA A 174 15.02 -1.15 -4.77
N PRO A 175 15.82 -2.25 -4.63
CA PRO A 175 15.43 -3.57 -5.14
C PRO A 175 14.09 -4.07 -4.61
N TRP A 176 13.78 -3.83 -3.33
CA TRP A 176 12.49 -4.19 -2.77
C TRP A 176 11.34 -3.43 -3.47
N TYR A 177 11.50 -2.11 -3.71
CA TYR A 177 10.49 -1.33 -4.42
C TYR A 177 10.31 -1.79 -5.87
N ALA A 178 11.41 -2.10 -6.56
CA ALA A 178 11.33 -2.61 -7.92
C ALA A 178 10.55 -3.93 -7.99
N SER A 179 10.87 -4.88 -7.10
CA SER A 179 10.12 -6.14 -6.95
C SER A 179 8.66 -5.90 -6.55
N TYR A 180 8.41 -4.96 -5.63
CA TYR A 180 7.04 -4.59 -5.24
C TYR A 180 6.22 -4.14 -6.45
N PHE A 181 6.71 -3.19 -7.23
CA PHE A 181 5.99 -2.71 -8.40
C PHE A 181 5.83 -3.78 -9.49
N ALA A 182 6.86 -4.60 -9.70
CA ALA A 182 6.83 -5.70 -10.67
C ALA A 182 5.75 -6.73 -10.32
N THR A 183 5.70 -7.19 -9.07
CA THR A 183 4.70 -8.18 -8.64
C THR A 183 3.27 -7.63 -8.73
N TRP A 184 3.05 -6.35 -8.37
CA TRP A 184 1.75 -5.71 -8.52
C TRP A 184 1.38 -5.50 -9.98
N LYS A 185 2.34 -5.12 -10.85
CA LYS A 185 2.06 -4.97 -12.29
C LYS A 185 1.66 -6.30 -12.91
N ALA A 186 2.40 -7.37 -12.61
CA ALA A 186 2.06 -8.70 -13.08
C ALA A 186 0.65 -9.12 -12.62
N TYR A 187 0.27 -8.84 -11.37
CA TYR A 187 -1.08 -9.14 -10.90
C TYR A 187 -2.16 -8.29 -11.59
N CYS A 188 -1.88 -7.01 -11.87
CA CYS A 188 -2.80 -6.17 -12.65
C CYS A 188 -2.98 -6.68 -14.10
N ASP A 189 -1.94 -7.28 -14.69
CA ASP A 189 -2.04 -7.85 -16.05
C ASP A 189 -2.86 -9.14 -16.06
N ASP A 190 -2.66 -9.99 -15.06
CA ASP A 190 -3.38 -11.26 -14.92
C ASP A 190 -4.86 -11.05 -14.54
N ALA A 191 -5.16 -10.03 -13.73
CA ALA A 191 -6.49 -9.74 -13.19
C ALA A 191 -6.73 -8.21 -13.12
N PRO A 192 -7.06 -7.55 -14.25
CA PRO A 192 -7.14 -6.08 -14.33
C PRO A 192 -8.14 -5.43 -13.36
N ASP A 193 -9.24 -6.13 -13.04
CA ASP A 193 -10.30 -5.62 -12.17
C ASP A 193 -10.08 -5.96 -10.69
N ALA A 194 -9.05 -6.75 -10.37
CA ALA A 194 -8.78 -7.16 -8.99
C ALA A 194 -8.09 -6.05 -8.18
N VAL A 195 -7.36 -5.14 -8.83
CA VAL A 195 -6.49 -4.16 -8.17
C VAL A 195 -6.86 -2.73 -8.57
N CYS A 196 -7.11 -1.87 -7.59
CA CYS A 196 -7.22 -0.43 -7.86
C CYS A 196 -5.83 0.22 -7.85
N VAL A 197 -5.39 0.63 -9.02
CA VAL A 197 -4.13 1.38 -9.18
C VAL A 197 -4.42 2.87 -9.09
N LEU A 198 -3.88 3.52 -8.07
CA LEU A 198 -3.84 4.97 -7.91
C LEU A 198 -2.48 5.50 -8.35
N ARG A 199 -2.46 6.71 -8.89
CA ARG A 199 -1.23 7.44 -9.23
C ARG A 199 -1.05 8.58 -8.25
N TYR A 200 0.13 8.70 -7.66
CA TYR A 200 0.42 9.73 -6.66
C TYR A 200 0.15 11.15 -7.18
N ARG A 201 0.46 11.41 -8.46
CA ARG A 201 0.14 12.69 -9.10
C ARG A 201 -1.38 12.94 -9.13
N GLY A 202 -2.15 11.98 -9.61
CA GLY A 202 -3.62 12.08 -9.65
C GLY A 202 -4.21 12.25 -8.25
N PHE A 203 -3.69 11.51 -7.26
CA PHE A 203 -4.09 11.69 -5.85
C PHE A 203 -3.78 13.10 -5.34
N ARG A 204 -2.65 13.66 -5.68
CA ARG A 204 -2.31 15.04 -5.28
C ARG A 204 -3.20 16.09 -5.95
N ASP A 205 -3.50 15.90 -7.22
CA ASP A 205 -4.26 16.87 -8.03
C ASP A 205 -5.78 16.77 -7.73
N SER A 206 -6.30 15.57 -7.43
CA SER A 206 -7.71 15.30 -7.12
C SER A 206 -7.82 14.25 -5.99
N PRO A 207 -7.51 14.61 -4.74
CA PRO A 207 -7.45 13.63 -3.65
C PRO A 207 -8.81 13.00 -3.32
N ALA A 208 -9.92 13.73 -3.50
CA ALA A 208 -11.25 13.22 -3.25
C ALA A 208 -11.66 12.16 -4.28
N ASP A 209 -11.34 12.37 -5.56
CA ASP A 209 -11.62 11.40 -6.61
C ASP A 209 -10.83 10.10 -6.42
N ALA A 210 -9.56 10.23 -6.05
CA ALA A 210 -8.71 9.08 -5.76
C ALA A 210 -9.22 8.27 -4.55
N LEU A 211 -9.66 8.97 -3.50
CA LEU A 211 -10.24 8.33 -2.32
C LEU A 211 -11.57 7.64 -2.67
N HIS A 212 -12.46 8.34 -3.38
CA HIS A 212 -13.73 7.80 -3.83
C HIS A 212 -13.55 6.56 -4.71
N LYS A 213 -12.61 6.62 -5.69
CA LYS A 213 -12.27 5.48 -6.55
C LYS A 213 -11.84 4.26 -5.74
N ALA A 214 -10.94 4.46 -4.77
CA ALA A 214 -10.44 3.37 -3.93
C ALA A 214 -11.53 2.74 -3.06
N LEU A 215 -12.37 3.56 -2.44
CA LEU A 215 -13.46 3.10 -1.59
C LEU A 215 -14.52 2.34 -2.39
N THR A 216 -14.91 2.87 -3.56
CA THR A 216 -15.86 2.22 -4.46
C THR A 216 -15.33 0.87 -4.95
N HIS A 217 -14.04 0.82 -5.35
CA HIS A 217 -13.39 -0.43 -5.76
C HIS A 217 -13.40 -1.47 -4.65
N ALA A 218 -13.15 -1.07 -3.42
CA ALA A 218 -13.18 -1.96 -2.26
C ALA A 218 -14.62 -2.37 -1.81
N GLY A 219 -15.66 -1.83 -2.45
CA GLY A 219 -17.06 -2.17 -2.16
C GLY A 219 -17.76 -1.23 -1.17
N PHE A 220 -17.17 -0.09 -0.82
CA PHE A 220 -17.80 0.89 0.06
C PHE A 220 -18.65 1.90 -0.73
N SER A 221 -19.83 2.22 -0.20
CA SER A 221 -20.71 3.25 -0.74
C SER A 221 -20.47 4.58 0.00
N VAL A 222 -19.64 5.44 -0.57
CA VAL A 222 -19.32 6.76 -0.01
C VAL A 222 -19.49 7.81 -1.12
N SER A 223 -20.13 8.94 -0.82
CA SER A 223 -20.25 10.02 -1.80
C SER A 223 -18.95 10.80 -1.96
N ALA A 224 -18.76 11.46 -3.12
CA ALA A 224 -17.63 12.35 -3.36
C ALA A 224 -17.53 13.44 -2.27
N ALA A 225 -18.67 14.06 -1.90
CA ALA A 225 -18.72 15.04 -0.82
C ALA A 225 -18.32 14.45 0.55
N GLY A 226 -18.58 13.15 0.79
CA GLY A 226 -18.10 12.43 1.98
C GLY A 226 -16.58 12.31 1.98
N CYS A 227 -15.98 12.00 0.83
CA CYS A 227 -14.54 11.95 0.66
C CYS A 227 -13.87 13.31 0.86
N GLU A 228 -14.46 14.40 0.32
CA GLU A 228 -13.97 15.77 0.52
C GLU A 228 -13.96 16.16 2.00
N ARG A 229 -15.07 15.93 2.73
CA ARG A 229 -15.13 16.21 4.18
C ARG A 229 -14.08 15.42 4.97
N ALA A 230 -13.90 14.14 4.67
CA ALA A 230 -12.94 13.29 5.33
C ALA A 230 -11.50 13.79 5.12
N LEU A 231 -11.15 14.22 3.91
CA LEU A 231 -9.86 14.80 3.59
C LEU A 231 -9.64 16.15 4.27
N ALA A 232 -10.66 17.01 4.31
CA ALA A 232 -10.61 18.29 5.00
C ALA A 232 -10.35 18.11 6.51
N GLN A 233 -10.98 17.10 7.13
CA GLN A 233 -10.76 16.76 8.54
C GLN A 233 -9.29 16.36 8.79
N VAL A 234 -8.74 15.45 7.98
CA VAL A 234 -7.32 15.04 8.12
C VAL A 234 -6.38 16.22 7.90
N TRP A 235 -6.72 17.12 6.98
CA TRP A 235 -5.92 18.31 6.73
C TRP A 235 -5.95 19.29 7.91
N ALA A 236 -7.09 19.47 8.56
CA ALA A 236 -7.19 20.27 9.77
C ALA A 236 -6.34 19.72 10.92
N GLU A 237 -6.23 18.39 11.02
CA GLU A 237 -5.46 17.68 12.04
C GLU A 237 -4.00 17.37 11.60
N ARG A 238 -3.52 17.96 10.50
CA ARG A 238 -2.23 17.62 9.89
C ARG A 238 -1.03 17.74 10.82
N ALA A 239 -1.08 18.58 11.83
CA ALA A 239 -0.02 18.72 12.82
C ALA A 239 0.19 17.42 13.64
N ASN A 240 -0.86 16.58 13.77
CA ASN A 240 -0.84 15.32 14.49
C ASN A 240 -0.40 14.14 13.59
N HIS A 241 -0.22 14.38 12.30
CA HIS A 241 0.13 13.35 11.32
C HIS A 241 1.54 13.57 10.78
N ARG A 242 2.23 12.46 10.47
CA ARG A 242 3.57 12.51 9.82
C ARG A 242 3.43 12.94 8.36
N PHE A 243 3.16 14.22 8.11
CA PHE A 243 3.23 14.78 6.77
C PHE A 243 4.69 15.04 6.39
N ASN A 244 5.18 14.38 5.36
CA ASN A 244 6.39 14.82 4.70
C ASN A 244 6.02 15.92 3.68
N LYS A 245 7.02 16.63 3.17
CA LYS A 245 6.91 17.86 2.37
C LYS A 245 5.98 17.79 1.14
N ALA A 246 5.50 16.60 0.75
CA ALA A 246 4.59 16.32 -0.40
C ALA A 246 5.02 16.95 -1.74
N VAL A 247 6.30 17.32 -1.88
CA VAL A 247 6.87 17.96 -3.06
C VAL A 247 7.33 16.89 -4.05
N PRO A 248 6.83 16.87 -5.30
CA PRO A 248 7.33 15.97 -6.32
C PRO A 248 8.70 16.41 -6.86
N GLY A 249 9.47 15.43 -7.35
CA GLY A 249 10.77 15.67 -7.96
C GLY A 249 11.94 15.83 -6.98
N ARG A 250 11.68 15.66 -5.66
CA ARG A 250 12.71 15.78 -4.61
C ARG A 250 13.83 14.75 -4.75
N GLY A 251 13.58 13.63 -5.39
CA GLY A 251 14.62 12.63 -5.63
C GLY A 251 15.88 13.23 -6.27
N ARG A 252 15.74 14.24 -7.12
CA ARG A 252 16.87 14.93 -7.76
C ARG A 252 17.72 15.78 -6.80
N GLU A 253 17.20 16.11 -5.63
CA GLU A 253 17.96 16.80 -4.57
C GLU A 253 18.84 15.83 -3.77
N TYR A 254 18.42 14.57 -3.71
CA TYR A 254 19.07 13.49 -2.94
C TYR A 254 20.05 12.68 -3.77
N PHE A 255 19.71 12.42 -5.03
CA PHE A 255 20.43 11.51 -5.92
C PHE A 255 21.00 12.29 -7.14
N SER A 256 22.26 12.05 -7.45
CA SER A 256 22.90 12.57 -8.65
C SER A 256 22.35 11.93 -9.93
N PRO A 257 22.55 12.55 -11.11
CA PRO A 257 22.10 11.96 -12.38
C PRO A 257 22.58 10.51 -12.60
N PRO A 258 23.84 10.13 -12.33
CA PRO A 258 24.27 8.73 -12.43
C PRO A 258 23.55 7.78 -11.46
N GLN A 259 23.17 8.28 -10.26
CA GLN A 259 22.41 7.50 -9.30
C GLN A 259 20.95 7.32 -9.73
N ILE A 260 20.33 8.34 -10.32
CA ILE A 260 19.00 8.22 -10.93
C ILE A 260 19.01 7.23 -12.09
N GLU A 261 20.06 7.25 -12.92
CA GLU A 261 20.25 6.27 -14.00
C GLU A 261 20.37 4.84 -13.45
N LYS A 262 21.09 4.64 -12.35
CA LYS A 262 21.21 3.34 -11.69
C LYS A 262 19.85 2.83 -11.20
N ILE A 263 19.01 3.72 -10.64
CA ILE A 263 17.62 3.40 -10.24
C ILE A 263 16.78 3.02 -11.47
N SER A 264 16.89 3.77 -12.56
CA SER A 264 16.18 3.49 -13.81
C SER A 264 16.59 2.13 -14.40
N ARG A 265 17.89 1.83 -14.37
CA ARG A 265 18.42 0.53 -14.79
C ARG A 265 17.89 -0.62 -13.94
N LEU A 266 17.78 -0.43 -12.62
CA LEU A 266 17.19 -1.44 -11.74
C LEU A 266 15.74 -1.77 -12.16
N LEU A 267 14.92 -0.76 -12.45
CA LEU A 267 13.55 -0.97 -12.92
C LEU A 267 13.49 -1.65 -14.30
N SER A 268 14.52 -1.51 -15.13
CA SER A 268 14.55 -2.12 -16.46
C SER A 268 14.77 -3.63 -16.48
N PHE A 269 15.21 -4.22 -15.36
CA PHE A 269 15.29 -5.68 -15.23
C PHE A 269 13.92 -6.36 -15.23
N TYR A 270 12.86 -5.60 -14.94
CA TYR A 270 11.49 -6.08 -14.89
C TYR A 270 10.74 -5.61 -16.13
N GLY A 271 10.61 -6.48 -17.13
CA GLY A 271 9.96 -6.16 -18.42
C GLY A 271 8.52 -5.72 -18.27
N GLU A 272 7.80 -6.29 -17.32
CA GLU A 272 6.42 -5.96 -16.96
C GLU A 272 6.25 -4.50 -16.50
N LEU A 273 7.28 -3.85 -15.98
CA LEU A 273 7.24 -2.45 -15.56
C LEU A 273 7.29 -1.45 -16.73
N THR A 274 7.48 -1.90 -17.96
CA THR A 274 7.57 -1.00 -19.13
C THR A 274 6.42 0.02 -19.20
N PRO A 275 5.14 -0.33 -18.98
CA PRO A 275 4.03 0.62 -19.00
C PRO A 275 4.03 1.63 -17.84
N TRP A 276 4.73 1.35 -16.74
CA TRP A 276 4.81 2.22 -15.57
C TRP A 276 6.17 2.94 -15.46
N ARG A 277 7.11 2.64 -16.36
CA ARG A 277 8.51 3.09 -16.24
C ARG A 277 8.64 4.59 -16.13
N ASP A 278 7.99 5.35 -17.01
CA ASP A 278 8.11 6.80 -17.01
C ASP A 278 7.62 7.42 -15.70
N GLU A 279 6.55 6.88 -15.13
CA GLU A 279 6.05 7.32 -13.83
C GLU A 279 6.99 6.92 -12.69
N LEU A 280 7.50 5.69 -12.70
CA LEU A 280 8.40 5.18 -11.67
C LEU A 280 9.79 5.84 -11.70
N THR A 281 10.26 6.29 -12.85
CA THR A 281 11.52 7.03 -12.99
C THR A 281 11.35 8.54 -12.78
N GLY A 282 10.11 9.04 -12.81
CA GLY A 282 9.83 10.48 -12.76
C GLY A 282 10.07 11.22 -14.08
N ASN A 283 10.25 10.49 -15.20
CA ASN A 283 10.47 11.09 -16.52
C ASN A 283 9.19 11.60 -17.17
N GLY A 284 8.01 11.14 -16.75
CA GLY A 284 6.69 11.62 -17.20
C GLY A 284 6.31 13.02 -16.68
N CYS A 285 7.20 13.70 -15.97
CA CYS A 285 6.96 15.02 -15.40
C CYS A 285 7.62 16.12 -16.26
N THR A 286 7.18 16.30 -17.51
CA THR A 286 7.37 17.58 -18.18
C THR A 286 6.49 18.59 -17.44
N VAL A 287 7.10 19.40 -16.60
CA VAL A 287 6.49 20.59 -16.04
C VAL A 287 6.14 21.49 -17.20
N SER A 288 4.85 21.55 -17.60
CA SER A 288 4.38 22.70 -18.34
C SER A 288 4.54 23.89 -17.40
N ARG A 289 5.60 24.65 -17.59
CA ARG A 289 5.74 26.00 -17.03
C ARG A 289 4.60 26.84 -17.66
N HIS A 290 3.46 26.89 -16.99
CA HIS A 290 2.58 28.01 -17.17
C HIS A 290 3.26 29.21 -16.56
N GLU A 291 3.89 30.00 -17.42
CA GLU A 291 4.31 31.36 -17.13
C GLU A 291 3.04 32.14 -16.75
N HIS A 292 2.88 32.39 -15.45
CA HIS A 292 2.00 33.46 -15.01
C HIS A 292 2.73 34.79 -15.25
N ARG A 293 2.32 35.44 -16.34
CA ARG A 293 2.47 36.92 -16.48
C ARG A 293 1.38 37.60 -15.66
#